data_dfcf2d5f238920abdb5407c19b9843de
#
_entry.id   dfcf2d5f238920abdb5407c19b9843de
#
_cell.length_a   1.000
_cell.length_b   1.000
_cell.length_c   1.000
_cell.angle_alpha   90.00
_cell.angle_beta   90.00
_cell.angle_gamma   90.00
#
_symmetry.space_group_name_H-M   'P 1'
#
loop_
_entity.id
_entity.type
_entity.pdbx_description
1 polymer ?
#
loop_
_entity_poly.entity_id
_entity_poly.type
_entity_poly.pdbx_seq_one_letter_code
_entity_poly.pdbx_strand_id
1 'polypeptide(L)'
;MTTKLQEALAESQSLAVGKDNPYIEPAHLLYALLKQEGGSIASLFTTLNVDVPTLIRELQQILDRLPKVQGGNTQVSQQLVRLLNQSDKLAQQFGDSFISSELFVLAALDDNGDLGKLFKQFGLNKEKLTQAISQIRGGDTVNNQNAEDTRQALKNIRLI
;
A
#
# COMPACT_ATOMS: atom_id res chain seq x y z
N MET A 1 -2.09 -11.69 6.11
CA MET A 1 -2.47 -10.46 5.39
C MET A 1 -3.98 -10.34 5.32
N THR A 2 -4.47 -9.11 5.37
CA THR A 2 -5.90 -8.86 5.13
C THR A 2 -6.29 -9.27 3.72
N THR A 3 -7.58 -9.50 3.51
CA THR A 3 -8.11 -9.85 2.18
C THR A 3 -7.80 -8.74 1.17
N LYS A 4 -7.96 -7.47 1.56
CA LYS A 4 -7.67 -6.34 0.68
C LYS A 4 -6.20 -6.30 0.25
N LEU A 5 -5.27 -6.56 1.16
CA LEU A 5 -3.85 -6.59 0.80
C LEU A 5 -3.53 -7.78 -0.11
N GLN A 6 -4.12 -8.94 0.14
CA GLN A 6 -3.94 -10.11 -0.73
C GLN A 6 -4.47 -9.84 -2.14
N GLU A 7 -5.65 -9.22 -2.26
CA GLU A 7 -6.22 -8.84 -3.55
C GLU A 7 -5.32 -7.86 -4.29
N ALA A 8 -4.76 -6.88 -3.58
CA ALA A 8 -3.85 -5.89 -4.17
C ALA A 8 -2.55 -6.56 -4.64
N LEU A 9 -2.03 -7.54 -3.90
CA LEU A 9 -0.85 -8.30 -4.35
C LEU A 9 -1.13 -9.06 -5.64
N ALA A 10 -2.29 -9.72 -5.74
CA ALA A 10 -2.68 -10.42 -6.96
C ALA A 10 -2.80 -9.44 -8.14
N GLU A 11 -3.38 -8.26 -7.91
CA GLU A 11 -3.51 -7.22 -8.93
C GLU A 11 -2.14 -6.67 -9.33
N SER A 12 -1.22 -6.51 -8.37
CA SER A 12 0.13 -6.04 -8.67
C SER A 12 0.91 -7.04 -9.52
N GLN A 13 0.69 -8.34 -9.33
CA GLN A 13 1.26 -9.37 -10.19
C GLN A 13 0.75 -9.23 -11.63
N SER A 14 -0.57 -9.09 -11.80
CA SER A 14 -1.17 -8.88 -13.12
C SER A 14 -0.63 -7.62 -13.80
N LEU A 15 -0.45 -6.55 -13.03
CA LEU A 15 0.11 -5.30 -13.55
C LEU A 15 1.54 -5.49 -14.04
N ALA A 16 2.39 -6.15 -13.25
CA ALA A 16 3.78 -6.38 -13.61
C ALA A 16 3.88 -7.26 -14.85
N VAL A 17 3.09 -8.33 -14.92
CA VAL A 17 3.05 -9.21 -16.08
C VAL A 17 2.61 -8.44 -17.34
N GLY A 18 1.56 -7.63 -17.21
CA GLY A 18 1.04 -6.84 -18.33
C GLY A 18 2.02 -5.80 -18.86
N LYS A 19 2.96 -5.35 -18.04
CA LYS A 19 4.00 -4.39 -18.42
C LYS A 19 5.33 -5.04 -18.76
N ASP A 20 5.39 -6.35 -18.81
CA ASP A 20 6.63 -7.12 -19.06
C ASP A 20 7.72 -6.84 -18.04
N ASN A 21 7.35 -6.47 -16.83
CA ASN A 21 8.32 -6.28 -15.75
C ASN A 21 8.73 -7.64 -15.19
N PRO A 22 10.05 -7.89 -15.00
CA PRO A 22 10.51 -9.17 -14.46
C PRO A 22 10.25 -9.32 -12.97
N TYR A 23 9.96 -8.23 -12.27
CA TYR A 23 9.72 -8.24 -10.82
C TYR A 23 8.48 -7.48 -10.45
N ILE A 24 7.77 -7.99 -9.43
CA ILE A 24 6.72 -7.25 -8.75
C ILE A 24 7.40 -6.38 -7.71
N GLU A 25 7.37 -5.06 -7.94
CA GLU A 25 8.03 -4.09 -7.09
C GLU A 25 7.04 -3.44 -6.11
N PRO A 26 7.53 -2.78 -5.05
CA PRO A 26 6.64 -2.03 -4.16
C PRO A 26 5.76 -1.02 -4.90
N ALA A 27 6.26 -0.43 -5.99
CA ALA A 27 5.49 0.51 -6.80
C ALA A 27 4.25 -0.15 -7.41
N HIS A 28 4.34 -1.39 -7.85
CA HIS A 28 3.19 -2.13 -8.36
C HIS A 28 2.12 -2.30 -7.28
N LEU A 29 2.54 -2.66 -6.08
CA LEU A 29 1.60 -2.89 -4.98
C LEU A 29 0.92 -1.57 -4.56
N LEU A 30 1.68 -0.50 -4.45
CA LEU A 30 1.08 0.80 -4.13
C LEU A 30 0.08 1.24 -5.18
N TYR A 31 0.42 1.08 -6.46
CA TYR A 31 -0.51 1.40 -7.54
C TYR A 31 -1.82 0.61 -7.42
N ALA A 32 -1.71 -0.69 -7.19
CA ALA A 32 -2.88 -1.54 -6.99
C ALA A 32 -3.72 -1.08 -5.80
N LEU A 33 -3.09 -0.72 -4.69
CA LEU A 33 -3.80 -0.25 -3.50
C LEU A 33 -4.51 1.09 -3.74
N LEU A 34 -3.89 1.99 -4.49
CA LEU A 34 -4.50 3.29 -4.79
C LEU A 34 -5.70 3.17 -5.74
N LYS A 35 -5.68 2.18 -6.63
CA LYS A 35 -6.74 1.93 -7.60
C LYS A 35 -7.80 0.96 -7.11
N GLN A 36 -7.62 0.37 -5.95
CA GLN A 36 -8.49 -0.68 -5.45
C GLN A 36 -9.88 -0.16 -5.11
N GLU A 37 -10.91 -0.78 -5.68
CA GLU A 37 -12.29 -0.48 -5.33
C GLU A 37 -12.56 -0.90 -3.88
N GLY A 38 -13.21 -0.02 -3.13
CA GLY A 38 -13.50 -0.30 -1.73
C GLY A 38 -12.29 -0.30 -0.83
N GLY A 39 -11.11 0.04 -1.34
CA GLY A 39 -9.90 0.13 -0.55
C GLY A 39 -9.82 1.44 0.22
N SER A 40 -9.00 1.45 1.27
CA SER A 40 -8.87 2.60 2.18
C SER A 40 -7.64 3.46 1.91
N ILE A 41 -6.74 3.04 1.02
CA ILE A 41 -5.44 3.70 0.89
C ILE A 41 -5.56 5.05 0.20
N ALA A 42 -6.37 5.17 -0.84
CA ALA A 42 -6.59 6.47 -1.47
C ALA A 42 -7.17 7.48 -0.47
N SER A 43 -8.11 7.03 0.36
CA SER A 43 -8.70 7.86 1.42
C SER A 43 -7.66 8.27 2.47
N LEU A 44 -6.77 7.35 2.82
CA LEU A 44 -5.69 7.64 3.77
C LEU A 44 -4.81 8.79 3.26
N PHE A 45 -4.39 8.73 2.01
CA PHE A 45 -3.58 9.80 1.43
C PHE A 45 -4.35 11.10 1.32
N THR A 46 -5.63 11.05 0.98
CA THR A 46 -6.48 12.25 0.94
C THR A 46 -6.56 12.90 2.32
N THR A 47 -6.71 12.10 3.37
CA THR A 47 -6.70 12.60 4.75
C THR A 47 -5.38 13.28 5.10
N LEU A 48 -4.28 12.84 4.51
CA LEU A 48 -2.96 13.42 4.70
C LEU A 48 -2.69 14.61 3.79
N ASN A 49 -3.71 15.12 3.11
CA ASN A 49 -3.61 16.26 2.17
C ASN A 49 -2.70 15.97 0.98
N VAL A 50 -2.62 14.71 0.58
CA VAL A 50 -1.91 14.31 -0.64
C VAL A 50 -2.89 14.34 -1.80
N ASP A 51 -2.48 14.99 -2.89
CA ASP A 51 -3.25 14.95 -4.14
C ASP A 51 -3.05 13.57 -4.78
N VAL A 52 -4.02 12.69 -4.59
CA VAL A 52 -3.94 11.30 -5.06
C VAL A 52 -3.73 11.20 -6.58
N PRO A 53 -4.45 11.96 -7.42
CA PRO A 53 -4.17 11.91 -8.87
C PRO A 53 -2.72 12.26 -9.22
N THR A 54 -2.12 13.23 -8.54
CA THR A 54 -0.71 13.58 -8.75
C THR A 54 0.21 12.46 -8.27
N LEU A 55 -0.09 11.86 -7.13
CA LEU A 55 0.67 10.72 -6.61
C LEU A 55 0.64 9.56 -7.61
N ILE A 56 -0.53 9.23 -8.14
CA ILE A 56 -0.68 8.16 -9.13
C ILE A 56 0.14 8.48 -10.39
N ARG A 57 0.14 9.71 -10.84
CA ARG A 57 0.92 10.12 -12.02
C ARG A 57 2.42 9.94 -11.81
N GLU A 58 2.92 10.37 -10.66
CA GLU A 58 4.33 10.18 -10.31
C GLU A 58 4.67 8.70 -10.20
N LEU A 59 3.76 7.93 -9.64
CA LEU A 59 3.93 6.48 -9.50
C LEU A 59 3.97 5.78 -10.86
N GLN A 60 3.12 6.22 -11.80
CA GLN A 60 3.13 5.71 -13.16
C GLN A 60 4.48 5.97 -13.84
N GLN A 61 5.10 7.12 -13.59
CA GLN A 61 6.43 7.41 -14.11
C GLN A 61 7.47 6.44 -13.56
N ILE A 62 7.39 6.12 -12.27
CA ILE A 62 8.28 5.12 -11.67
C ILE A 62 8.08 3.76 -12.35
N LEU A 63 6.83 3.35 -12.55
CA LEU A 63 6.51 2.07 -13.19
C LEU A 63 7.02 2.01 -14.63
N ASP A 64 6.89 3.11 -15.37
CA ASP A 64 7.33 3.16 -16.77
C ASP A 64 8.85 3.07 -16.92
N ARG A 65 9.61 3.42 -15.89
CA ARG A 65 11.08 3.33 -15.89
C ARG A 65 11.60 1.96 -15.48
N LEU A 66 10.72 1.06 -15.01
CA LEU A 66 11.16 -0.27 -14.59
C LEU A 66 11.61 -1.09 -15.81
N PRO A 67 12.59 -1.99 -15.61
CA PRO A 67 13.07 -2.85 -16.70
C PRO A 67 11.94 -3.70 -17.28
N LYS A 68 12.02 -3.96 -18.59
CA LYS A 68 11.06 -4.78 -19.32
C LYS A 68 11.81 -5.94 -19.97
N VAL A 69 11.31 -7.17 -19.75
CA VAL A 69 11.89 -8.39 -20.32
C VAL A 69 10.74 -9.23 -20.85
N GLN A 70 10.78 -9.52 -22.14
CA GLN A 70 9.75 -10.35 -22.77
C GLN A 70 9.98 -11.84 -22.46
N GLY A 71 8.89 -12.55 -22.21
CA GLY A 71 8.89 -14.01 -22.11
C GLY A 71 9.45 -14.59 -20.84
N GLY A 72 9.72 -13.77 -19.83
CA GLY A 72 10.21 -14.25 -18.54
C GLY A 72 9.08 -14.47 -17.54
N ASN A 73 9.38 -15.21 -16.47
CA ASN A 73 8.48 -15.33 -15.32
C ASN A 73 8.65 -14.11 -14.42
N THR A 74 7.52 -13.52 -14.01
CA THR A 74 7.53 -12.41 -13.08
C THR A 74 7.62 -12.94 -11.66
N GLN A 75 8.57 -12.42 -10.87
CA GLN A 75 8.81 -12.84 -9.50
C GLN A 75 8.71 -11.64 -8.56
N VAL A 76 8.43 -11.90 -7.29
CA VAL A 76 8.42 -10.86 -6.27
C VAL A 76 9.84 -10.36 -6.06
N SER A 77 10.05 -9.04 -6.08
CA SER A 77 11.37 -8.45 -5.86
C SER A 77 11.82 -8.64 -4.41
N GLN A 78 13.13 -8.60 -4.19
CA GLN A 78 13.69 -8.65 -2.84
C GLN A 78 13.25 -7.44 -2.02
N GLN A 79 13.13 -6.28 -2.65
CA GLN A 79 12.67 -5.07 -1.96
C GLN A 79 11.24 -5.23 -1.47
N LEU A 80 10.35 -5.80 -2.29
CA LEU A 80 8.97 -6.02 -1.87
C LEU A 80 8.89 -7.04 -0.73
N VAL A 81 9.67 -8.13 -0.81
CA VAL A 81 9.74 -9.10 0.29
C VAL A 81 10.19 -8.41 1.59
N ARG A 82 11.24 -7.57 1.50
CA ARG A 82 11.73 -6.84 2.67
C ARG A 82 10.65 -5.94 3.27
N LEU A 83 9.91 -5.22 2.44
CA LEU A 83 8.85 -4.34 2.94
C LEU A 83 7.69 -5.12 3.55
N LEU A 84 7.34 -6.27 2.99
CA LEU A 84 6.32 -7.12 3.59
C LEU A 84 6.76 -7.69 4.93
N ASN A 85 8.04 -8.05 5.06
CA ASN A 85 8.59 -8.50 6.34
C ASN A 85 8.59 -7.38 7.38
N GLN A 86 8.91 -6.15 6.97
CA GLN A 86 8.82 -4.99 7.86
C GLN A 86 7.37 -4.69 8.25
N SER A 87 6.45 -4.87 7.31
CA SER A 87 5.02 -4.71 7.59
C SER A 87 4.53 -5.72 8.64
N ASP A 88 5.06 -6.95 8.60
CA ASP A 88 4.77 -7.96 9.61
C ASP A 88 5.26 -7.54 10.99
N LYS A 89 6.48 -7.00 11.07
CA LYS A 89 7.02 -6.49 12.34
C LYS A 89 6.17 -5.34 12.87
N LEU A 90 5.72 -4.44 12.00
CA LEU A 90 4.82 -3.36 12.39
C LEU A 90 3.48 -3.90 12.90
N ALA A 91 2.93 -4.92 12.24
CA ALA A 91 1.71 -5.56 12.71
C ALA A 91 1.86 -6.09 14.12
N GLN A 92 2.99 -6.74 14.42
CA GLN A 92 3.29 -7.23 15.77
C GLN A 92 3.36 -6.08 16.77
N GLN A 93 4.01 -4.97 16.42
CA GLN A 93 4.10 -3.79 17.27
C GLN A 93 2.75 -3.16 17.56
N PHE A 94 1.86 -3.15 16.57
CA PHE A 94 0.50 -2.62 16.71
C PHE A 94 -0.46 -3.59 17.39
N GLY A 95 -0.03 -4.83 17.65
CA GLY A 95 -0.89 -5.85 18.22
C GLY A 95 -1.87 -6.44 17.22
N ASP A 96 -1.59 -6.31 15.94
CA ASP A 96 -2.45 -6.81 14.87
C ASP A 96 -2.20 -8.29 14.60
N SER A 97 -3.26 -9.03 14.30
CA SER A 97 -3.17 -10.44 13.92
C SER A 97 -2.87 -10.62 12.43
N PHE A 98 -3.16 -9.61 11.61
CA PHE A 98 -2.97 -9.64 10.15
C PHE A 98 -2.28 -8.37 9.68
N ILE A 99 -1.43 -8.51 8.65
CA ILE A 99 -0.81 -7.35 7.99
C ILE A 99 -1.88 -6.64 7.16
N SER A 100 -2.08 -5.35 7.42
CA SER A 100 -3.03 -4.52 6.67
C SER A 100 -2.30 -3.63 5.68
N SER A 101 -3.06 -3.08 4.73
CA SER A 101 -2.51 -2.26 3.64
C SER A 101 -1.82 -1.00 4.16
N GLU A 102 -2.34 -0.36 5.20
CA GLU A 102 -1.74 0.86 5.76
C GLU A 102 -0.37 0.59 6.40
N LEU A 103 -0.13 -0.62 6.89
CA LEU A 103 1.18 -0.97 7.45
C LEU A 103 2.22 -1.13 6.35
N PHE A 104 1.82 -1.62 5.17
CA PHE A 104 2.70 -1.62 4.02
C PHE A 104 3.11 -0.18 3.65
N VAL A 105 2.17 0.75 3.64
CA VAL A 105 2.47 2.16 3.37
C VAL A 105 3.46 2.71 4.39
N LEU A 106 3.25 2.41 5.68
CA LEU A 106 4.15 2.86 6.74
C LEU A 106 5.56 2.27 6.59
N ALA A 107 5.66 0.98 6.28
CA ALA A 107 6.95 0.33 6.02
C ALA A 107 7.65 0.97 4.82
N ALA A 108 6.93 1.26 3.76
CA ALA A 108 7.48 1.89 2.56
C ALA A 108 7.99 3.31 2.83
N LEU A 109 7.31 4.05 3.70
CA LEU A 109 7.75 5.40 4.08
C LEU A 109 9.08 5.37 4.84
N ASP A 110 9.28 4.38 5.70
CA ASP A 110 10.51 4.22 6.47
C ASP A 110 11.69 3.69 5.63
N ASP A 111 11.39 3.15 4.45
CA ASP A 111 12.42 2.58 3.57
C ASP A 111 13.07 3.67 2.72
N ASN A 112 14.34 3.43 2.32
CA ASN A 112 15.09 4.37 1.49
C ASN A 112 14.92 4.10 0.00
N GLY A 113 13.94 3.31 -0.39
CA GLY A 113 13.64 3.00 -1.78
C GLY A 113 12.82 4.09 -2.47
N ASP A 114 12.34 3.77 -3.67
CA ASP A 114 11.60 4.73 -4.51
C ASP A 114 10.34 5.26 -3.84
N LEU A 115 9.60 4.40 -3.14
CA LEU A 115 8.36 4.83 -2.48
C LEU A 115 8.65 5.75 -1.30
N GLY A 116 9.67 5.45 -0.50
CA GLY A 116 10.04 6.32 0.61
C GLY A 116 10.41 7.71 0.13
N LYS A 117 11.18 7.80 -0.95
CA LYS A 117 11.54 9.08 -1.55
C LYS A 117 10.32 9.80 -2.10
N LEU A 118 9.43 9.08 -2.79
CA LEU A 118 8.20 9.65 -3.33
C LEU A 118 7.32 10.23 -2.22
N PHE A 119 7.11 9.49 -1.14
CA PHE A 119 6.28 9.95 -0.02
C PHE A 119 6.86 11.20 0.62
N LYS A 120 8.18 11.28 0.75
CA LYS A 120 8.83 12.47 1.30
C LYS A 120 8.65 13.69 0.40
N GLN A 121 8.61 13.51 -0.92
CA GLN A 121 8.31 14.59 -1.85
C GLN A 121 6.92 15.18 -1.62
N PHE A 122 5.97 14.36 -1.16
CA PHE A 122 4.61 14.79 -0.85
C PHE A 122 4.47 15.29 0.60
N GLY A 123 5.58 15.44 1.32
CA GLY A 123 5.57 15.99 2.67
C GLY A 123 5.13 15.01 3.75
N LEU A 124 5.13 13.71 3.44
CA LEU A 124 4.74 12.70 4.42
C LEU A 124 5.89 12.39 5.37
N ASN A 125 5.55 12.15 6.64
CA ASN A 125 6.48 11.65 7.62
C ASN A 125 5.80 10.57 8.48
N LYS A 126 6.62 9.86 9.24
CA LYS A 126 6.15 8.72 10.02
C LYS A 126 5.08 9.13 11.05
N GLU A 127 5.27 10.28 11.70
CA GLU A 127 4.34 10.74 12.74
C GLU A 127 2.96 11.03 12.15
N LYS A 128 2.90 11.79 11.06
CA LYS A 128 1.64 12.13 10.40
C LYS A 128 0.91 10.87 9.92
N LEU A 129 1.66 9.94 9.31
CA LEU A 129 1.08 8.71 8.79
C LEU A 129 0.56 7.83 9.93
N THR A 130 1.34 7.69 11.01
CA THR A 130 0.91 6.91 12.17
C THR A 130 -0.36 7.48 12.79
N GLN A 131 -0.45 8.80 12.92
CA GLN A 131 -1.66 9.46 13.42
C GLN A 131 -2.86 9.20 12.52
N ALA A 132 -2.68 9.31 11.21
CA ALA A 132 -3.76 9.06 10.26
C ALA A 132 -4.24 7.60 10.33
N ILE A 133 -3.32 6.66 10.46
CA ILE A 133 -3.66 5.24 10.64
C ILE A 133 -4.50 5.04 11.92
N SER A 134 -4.09 5.65 13.01
CA SER A 134 -4.83 5.56 14.27
C SER A 134 -6.24 6.13 14.13
N GLN A 135 -6.39 7.23 13.40
CA GLN A 135 -7.68 7.85 13.18
C GLN A 135 -8.62 6.95 12.37
N ILE A 136 -8.14 6.34 11.28
CA ILE A 136 -8.98 5.47 10.45
C ILE A 136 -9.34 4.18 11.18
N ARG A 137 -8.53 3.74 12.12
CA ARG A 137 -8.79 2.54 12.93
C ARG A 137 -9.72 2.79 14.11
N GLY A 138 -9.83 4.04 14.56
CA GLY A 138 -10.61 4.37 15.76
C GLY A 138 -10.10 3.67 17.00
N GLY A 139 -8.80 3.33 17.05
CA GLY A 139 -8.20 2.62 18.17
C GLY A 139 -8.23 1.11 18.06
N ASP A 140 -8.83 0.55 17.01
CA ASP A 140 -8.94 -0.89 16.83
C ASP A 140 -7.67 -1.51 16.26
N THR A 141 -7.40 -2.76 16.66
CA THR A 141 -6.36 -3.58 16.03
C THR A 141 -6.97 -4.40 14.89
N VAL A 142 -6.12 -4.91 14.00
CA VAL A 142 -6.55 -5.73 12.87
C VAL A 142 -6.56 -7.18 13.31
N ASN A 143 -7.75 -7.69 13.66
CA ASN A 143 -7.93 -9.02 14.25
C ASN A 143 -8.55 -10.05 13.31
N ASN A 144 -8.99 -9.63 12.11
CA ASN A 144 -9.53 -10.53 11.11
C ASN A 144 -9.13 -10.07 9.71
N GLN A 145 -9.25 -10.97 8.73
CA GLN A 145 -8.84 -10.72 7.36
C GLN A 145 -9.67 -9.64 6.67
N ASN A 146 -10.89 -9.41 7.14
CA ASN A 146 -11.83 -8.47 6.52
C ASN A 146 -11.90 -7.14 7.27
N ALA A 147 -10.93 -6.85 8.16
CA ALA A 147 -10.94 -5.62 8.96
C ALA A 147 -11.03 -4.35 8.11
N GLU A 148 -10.33 -4.32 6.96
CA GLU A 148 -10.35 -3.15 6.07
C GLU A 148 -11.72 -2.99 5.40
N ASP A 149 -12.36 -4.09 5.01
CA ASP A 149 -13.71 -4.06 4.44
C ASP A 149 -14.73 -3.54 5.47
N THR A 150 -14.62 -4.00 6.70
CA THR A 150 -15.49 -3.58 7.79
C THR A 150 -15.38 -2.07 8.04
N ARG A 151 -14.15 -1.54 8.06
CA ARG A 151 -13.92 -0.10 8.24
C ARG A 151 -14.54 0.71 7.12
N GLN A 152 -14.40 0.26 5.87
CA GLN A 152 -14.95 0.95 4.72
C GLN A 152 -16.49 0.93 4.76
N ALA A 153 -17.10 -0.18 5.15
CA ALA A 153 -18.55 -0.29 5.29
C ALA A 153 -19.08 0.67 6.37
N LEU A 154 -18.40 0.74 7.52
CA LEU A 154 -18.78 1.66 8.60
C LEU A 154 -18.65 3.12 8.18
N LYS A 155 -17.60 3.44 7.43
CA LYS A 155 -17.38 4.78 6.90
C LYS A 155 -18.53 5.18 5.96
N ASN A 156 -18.93 4.28 5.08
CA ASN A 156 -20.05 4.52 4.15
C ASN A 156 -21.37 4.75 4.88
N ILE A 157 -21.62 3.97 5.91
CA ILE A 157 -22.83 4.13 6.75
C ILE A 157 -22.86 5.50 7.41
N ARG A 158 -21.73 6.00 7.91
CA ARG A 158 -21.65 7.30 8.56
C ARG A 158 -21.95 8.47 7.62
N LEU A 159 -21.77 8.29 6.34
CA LEU A 159 -22.02 9.32 5.33
C LEU A 159 -23.51 9.41 4.95
N ILE A 160 -24.30 8.44 5.34
CA ILE A 160 -25.74 8.43 5.12
C ILE A 160 -26.46 9.09 6.30
#